data_4a3d1aa0457126bd191b4b3b7a3f700e
#
_entry.id   4a3d1aa0457126bd191b4b3b7a3f700e
#
_cell.length_a   1.000
_cell.length_b   1.000
_cell.length_c   1.000
_cell.angle_alpha   90.00
_cell.angle_beta   90.00
_cell.angle_gamma   90.00
#
_symmetry.space_group_name_H-M   'P 1'
#
loop_
_entity.id
_entity.type
_entity.pdbx_description
1 polymer ?
#
loop_
_entity_poly.entity_id
_entity_poly.type
_entity_poly.pdbx_seq_one_letter_code
_entity_poly.pdbx_strand_id
1 'polypeptide(L)'
;YVDYLQEARIDMLAGHARFGGAAAGQGTLTDGIVVVRHEVSFLAPLGYRPEPVTIDVWVAKVGAASIEVAYEMYDAEPDGARRCYLQALTVLAPFDFAADQLRRLRPDERERMQRFADDAVSRTAKLGPIGVGFEGHLSDLWVRFSDVDAYGHVNNVKYVEYFQEARVLFLRELAQSSGGQWRQW
;
A
#
# COMPACT_ATOMS: atom_id res chain seq x y z
N TYR A 1 9.23 -2.55 1.53
CA TYR A 1 8.14 -2.62 2.52
C TYR A 1 6.77 -2.61 1.84
N VAL A 2 6.48 -1.65 0.94
CA VAL A 2 5.15 -1.55 0.29
C VAL A 2 4.86 -2.74 -0.60
N ASP A 3 5.86 -3.35 -1.23
CA ASP A 3 5.74 -4.62 -1.96
C ASP A 3 5.20 -5.73 -1.06
N TYR A 4 5.75 -5.88 0.16
CA TYR A 4 5.28 -6.88 1.12
C TYR A 4 3.81 -6.66 1.51
N LEU A 5 3.37 -5.41 1.64
CA LEU A 5 1.97 -5.10 1.92
C LEU A 5 1.06 -5.46 0.74
N GLN A 6 1.54 -5.30 -0.49
CA GLN A 6 0.82 -5.72 -1.68
C GLN A 6 0.66 -7.24 -1.73
N GLU A 7 1.74 -7.99 -1.50
CA GLU A 7 1.71 -9.46 -1.45
C GLU A 7 0.74 -9.95 -0.37
N ALA A 8 0.86 -9.47 0.86
CA ALA A 8 -0.01 -9.84 1.96
C ALA A 8 -1.50 -9.53 1.67
N ARG A 9 -1.80 -8.41 1.00
CA ARG A 9 -3.16 -8.07 0.57
C ARG A 9 -3.69 -9.02 -0.49
N ILE A 10 -2.85 -9.38 -1.47
CA ILE A 10 -3.22 -10.32 -2.53
C ILE A 10 -3.51 -11.69 -1.91
N ASP A 11 -2.70 -12.16 -0.99
CA ASP A 11 -2.91 -13.43 -0.28
C ASP A 11 -4.21 -13.42 0.52
N MET A 12 -4.48 -12.34 1.25
CA MET A 12 -5.75 -12.18 1.98
C MET A 12 -6.93 -12.26 1.01
N LEU A 13 -6.95 -11.48 -0.06
CA LEU A 13 -8.05 -11.44 -1.02
C LEU A 13 -8.21 -12.79 -1.77
N ALA A 14 -7.11 -13.43 -2.17
CA ALA A 14 -7.12 -14.72 -2.84
C ALA A 14 -7.55 -15.86 -1.90
N GLY A 15 -7.10 -15.84 -0.64
CA GLY A 15 -7.52 -16.81 0.38
C GLY A 15 -9.04 -16.78 0.59
N HIS A 16 -9.62 -15.60 0.62
CA HIS A 16 -11.07 -15.43 0.79
C HIS A 16 -11.90 -15.83 -0.45
N ALA A 17 -11.36 -15.68 -1.66
CA ALA A 17 -11.99 -16.19 -2.87
C ALA A 17 -12.07 -17.73 -2.90
N ARG A 18 -11.08 -18.42 -2.33
CA ARG A 18 -11.07 -19.89 -2.22
C ARG A 18 -12.07 -20.43 -1.21
N PHE A 19 -12.35 -19.72 -0.13
CA PHE A 19 -13.35 -20.12 0.87
C PHE A 19 -14.80 -19.85 0.43
N GLY A 20 -15.02 -19.04 -0.60
CA GLY A 20 -16.34 -18.61 -1.05
C GLY A 20 -16.99 -19.48 -2.14
N GLY A 21 -16.39 -20.58 -2.60
CA GLY A 21 -17.02 -21.52 -3.54
C GLY A 21 -17.50 -20.90 -4.87
N ALA A 22 -17.05 -19.74 -5.25
CA ALA A 22 -17.42 -19.10 -6.51
C ALA A 22 -16.66 -19.78 -7.66
N ALA A 23 -17.43 -20.37 -8.59
CA ALA A 23 -16.91 -20.89 -9.83
C ALA A 23 -16.05 -19.81 -10.53
N ALA A 24 -14.89 -20.21 -11.02
CA ALA A 24 -14.03 -19.41 -11.86
C ALA A 24 -14.89 -18.81 -13.01
N GLY A 25 -15.08 -17.50 -13.02
CA GLY A 25 -15.80 -16.82 -14.09
C GLY A 25 -16.72 -15.68 -13.68
N GLN A 26 -17.00 -15.45 -12.40
CA GLN A 26 -17.80 -14.30 -11.98
C GLN A 26 -16.98 -13.42 -11.02
N GLY A 27 -16.46 -12.34 -11.55
CA GLY A 27 -15.88 -11.16 -10.90
C GLY A 27 -15.26 -11.41 -9.52
N THR A 28 -13.99 -11.78 -9.45
CA THR A 28 -13.25 -11.74 -8.20
C THR A 28 -13.13 -10.29 -7.74
N LEU A 29 -13.06 -10.05 -6.40
CA LEU A 29 -12.82 -8.69 -5.86
C LEU A 29 -11.53 -8.04 -6.34
N THR A 30 -10.64 -8.81 -6.99
CA THR A 30 -9.43 -8.33 -7.64
C THR A 30 -9.70 -7.69 -9.00
N ASP A 31 -10.85 -8.00 -9.62
CA ASP A 31 -11.22 -7.40 -10.89
C ASP A 31 -11.85 -6.02 -10.64
N GLY A 32 -11.18 -4.97 -11.09
CA GLY A 32 -11.66 -3.63 -10.95
C GLY A 32 -11.53 -3.03 -9.54
N ILE A 33 -10.50 -3.37 -8.77
CA ILE A 33 -10.12 -2.69 -7.54
C ILE A 33 -8.79 -1.97 -7.74
N VAL A 34 -8.77 -0.68 -7.43
CA VAL A 34 -7.57 0.15 -7.48
C VAL A 34 -7.19 0.65 -6.09
N VAL A 35 -5.91 0.89 -5.91
CA VAL A 35 -5.39 1.56 -4.71
C VAL A 35 -5.52 3.06 -4.93
N VAL A 36 -6.22 3.74 -4.02
CA VAL A 36 -6.40 5.21 -4.08
C VAL A 36 -5.57 5.95 -3.04
N ARG A 37 -5.11 5.26 -1.99
CA ARG A 37 -4.31 5.87 -0.92
C ARG A 37 -3.51 4.82 -0.17
N HIS A 38 -2.26 5.17 0.17
CA HIS A 38 -1.45 4.50 1.17
C HIS A 38 -1.05 5.47 2.28
N GLU A 39 -1.18 5.04 3.51
CA GLU A 39 -0.56 5.66 4.68
C GLU A 39 0.37 4.63 5.32
N VAL A 40 1.64 4.98 5.47
CA VAL A 40 2.65 4.05 5.99
C VAL A 40 3.46 4.75 7.08
N SER A 41 3.52 4.14 8.25
CA SER A 41 4.36 4.55 9.37
C SER A 41 5.48 3.54 9.57
N PHE A 42 6.73 3.96 9.38
CA PHE A 42 7.90 3.16 9.68
C PHE A 42 8.28 3.38 11.14
N LEU A 43 8.21 2.31 11.96
CA LEU A 43 8.39 2.38 13.40
C LEU A 43 9.79 1.93 13.82
N ALA A 44 10.36 0.95 13.12
CA ALA A 44 11.71 0.46 13.35
C ALA A 44 12.37 0.00 12.05
N PRO A 45 13.71 0.03 11.96
CA PRO A 45 14.41 -0.54 10.82
C PRO A 45 14.33 -2.07 10.85
N LEU A 46 14.00 -2.66 9.68
CA LEU A 46 14.10 -4.11 9.45
C LEU A 46 15.38 -4.38 8.67
N GLY A 47 16.35 -5.03 9.31
CA GLY A 47 17.60 -5.45 8.69
C GLY A 47 17.42 -6.71 7.84
N TYR A 48 18.43 -7.00 6.99
CA TYR A 48 18.50 -8.28 6.29
C TYR A 48 18.66 -9.42 7.28
N ARG A 49 17.87 -10.49 7.10
CA ARG A 49 17.88 -11.68 7.93
C ARG A 49 17.28 -12.87 7.17
N PRO A 50 17.60 -14.13 7.53
CA PRO A 50 17.01 -15.31 6.92
C PRO A 50 15.61 -15.65 7.43
N GLU A 51 15.23 -15.17 8.62
CA GLU A 51 13.92 -15.44 9.21
C GLU A 51 12.82 -14.60 8.55
N PRO A 52 11.63 -15.17 8.33
CA PRO A 52 10.51 -14.43 7.80
C PRO A 52 10.00 -13.39 8.81
N VAL A 53 9.41 -12.32 8.30
CA VAL A 53 8.66 -11.33 9.08
C VAL A 53 7.17 -11.64 8.98
N THR A 54 6.43 -11.40 10.05
CA THR A 54 4.98 -11.59 10.07
C THR A 54 4.26 -10.31 9.66
N ILE A 55 3.20 -10.45 8.85
CA ILE A 55 2.33 -9.34 8.48
C ILE A 55 0.89 -9.74 8.77
N ASP A 56 0.28 -9.06 9.74
CA ASP A 56 -1.17 -9.13 9.94
C ASP A 56 -1.85 -8.17 8.97
N VAL A 57 -2.94 -8.64 8.34
CA VAL A 57 -3.76 -7.86 7.40
C VAL A 57 -5.22 -8.03 7.78
N TRP A 58 -5.96 -6.92 7.88
CA TRP A 58 -7.39 -6.97 8.18
C TRP A 58 -8.15 -5.84 7.49
N VAL A 59 -9.46 -6.02 7.31
CA VAL A 59 -10.35 -4.97 6.82
C VAL A 59 -10.74 -4.09 8.00
N ALA A 60 -10.26 -2.86 8.03
CA ALA A 60 -10.53 -1.90 9.10
C ALA A 60 -11.88 -1.19 8.90
N LYS A 61 -12.32 -1.02 7.65
CA LYS A 61 -13.59 -0.35 7.36
C LYS A 61 -14.10 -0.68 5.96
N VAL A 62 -15.41 -0.84 5.84
CA VAL A 62 -16.12 -0.99 4.57
C VAL A 62 -17.07 0.18 4.36
N GLY A 63 -16.73 1.06 3.43
CA GLY A 63 -17.55 2.19 3.01
C GLY A 63 -18.54 1.85 1.91
N ALA A 64 -19.15 2.87 1.32
CA ALA A 64 -20.04 2.72 0.17
C ALA A 64 -19.27 2.51 -1.16
N ALA A 65 -18.09 3.12 -1.27
CA ALA A 65 -17.25 3.11 -2.47
C ALA A 65 -15.76 2.88 -2.15
N SER A 66 -15.43 2.44 -0.94
CA SER A 66 -14.04 2.19 -0.54
C SER A 66 -13.97 1.13 0.56
N ILE A 67 -12.80 0.48 0.62
CA ILE A 67 -12.43 -0.48 1.66
C ILE A 67 -11.11 0.01 2.25
N GLU A 68 -11.03 0.10 3.56
CA GLU A 68 -9.79 0.41 4.28
C GLU A 68 -9.19 -0.92 4.77
N VAL A 69 -7.98 -1.22 4.32
CA VAL A 69 -7.22 -2.41 4.72
C VAL A 69 -6.05 -1.95 5.56
N ALA A 70 -5.94 -2.47 6.76
CA ALA A 70 -4.87 -2.14 7.69
C ALA A 70 -3.86 -3.28 7.78
N TYR A 71 -2.62 -2.92 8.15
CA TYR A 71 -1.49 -3.83 8.21
C TYR A 71 -0.63 -3.54 9.44
N GLU A 72 -0.09 -4.59 10.02
CA GLU A 72 0.97 -4.53 11.00
C GLU A 72 2.07 -5.53 10.64
N MET A 73 3.29 -5.03 10.44
CA MET A 73 4.48 -5.87 10.19
C MET A 73 5.30 -5.95 11.47
N TYR A 74 5.55 -7.17 11.95
CA TYR A 74 6.17 -7.37 13.25
C TYR A 74 6.91 -8.70 13.38
N ASP A 75 7.73 -8.79 14.41
CA ASP A 75 8.19 -10.05 14.99
C ASP A 75 7.44 -10.35 16.29
N ALA A 76 7.08 -11.61 16.46
CA ALA A 76 6.58 -12.10 17.72
C ALA A 76 7.78 -12.40 18.65
N GLU A 77 7.83 -11.73 19.80
CA GLU A 77 8.83 -11.99 20.83
C GLU A 77 8.43 -13.22 21.67
N PRO A 78 9.38 -13.91 22.33
CA PRO A 78 9.11 -15.10 23.13
C PRO A 78 8.12 -14.88 24.28
N ASP A 79 8.01 -13.66 24.78
CA ASP A 79 7.07 -13.24 25.84
C ASP A 79 5.68 -12.90 25.34
N GLY A 80 5.45 -13.02 24.02
CA GLY A 80 4.20 -12.65 23.35
C GLY A 80 4.09 -11.17 22.97
N ALA A 81 5.10 -10.34 23.28
CA ALA A 81 5.15 -8.97 22.78
C ALA A 81 5.38 -8.94 21.28
N ARG A 82 5.08 -7.80 20.65
CA ARG A 82 5.30 -7.56 19.22
C ARG A 82 6.31 -6.45 19.03
N ARG A 83 7.37 -6.75 18.32
CA ARG A 83 8.30 -5.75 17.82
C ARG A 83 7.81 -5.26 16.47
N CYS A 84 7.05 -4.18 16.47
CA CYS A 84 6.49 -3.61 15.25
C CYS A 84 7.53 -2.86 14.44
N TYR A 85 7.61 -3.15 13.14
CA TYR A 85 8.46 -2.48 12.16
C TYR A 85 7.70 -1.44 11.36
N LEU A 86 6.43 -1.72 11.06
CA LEU A 86 5.61 -0.89 10.21
C LEU A 86 4.13 -1.07 10.56
N GLN A 87 3.39 0.04 10.48
CA GLN A 87 1.92 0.05 10.42
C GLN A 87 1.48 0.79 9.18
N ALA A 88 0.43 0.30 8.51
CA ALA A 88 -0.06 0.92 7.30
C ALA A 88 -1.57 0.84 7.18
N LEU A 89 -2.12 1.74 6.37
CA LEU A 89 -3.50 1.75 5.92
C LEU A 89 -3.52 1.93 4.40
N THR A 90 -4.25 1.06 3.70
CA THR A 90 -4.50 1.18 2.27
C THR A 90 -5.98 1.40 2.04
N VAL A 91 -6.33 2.43 1.29
CA VAL A 91 -7.69 2.63 0.81
C VAL A 91 -7.79 2.05 -0.59
N LEU A 92 -8.69 1.10 -0.74
CA LEU A 92 -9.04 0.46 -2.00
C LEU A 92 -10.38 0.99 -2.48
N ALA A 93 -10.56 1.14 -3.78
CA ALA A 93 -11.84 1.50 -4.37
C ALA A 93 -12.14 0.61 -5.59
N PRO A 94 -13.40 0.16 -5.74
CA PRO A 94 -13.83 -0.50 -6.96
C PRO A 94 -13.78 0.46 -8.15
N PHE A 95 -13.28 -0.03 -9.27
CA PHE A 95 -13.10 0.74 -10.50
C PHE A 95 -13.75 0.02 -11.66
N ASP A 96 -14.41 0.78 -12.53
CA ASP A 96 -14.96 0.30 -13.80
C ASP A 96 -13.98 0.68 -14.90
N PHE A 97 -13.17 -0.27 -15.37
CA PHE A 97 -12.18 -0.05 -16.41
C PHE A 97 -12.79 0.24 -17.78
N ALA A 98 -14.04 -0.18 -18.02
CA ALA A 98 -14.73 0.12 -19.27
C ALA A 98 -15.24 1.56 -19.32
N ALA A 99 -15.70 2.08 -18.18
CA ALA A 99 -16.18 3.45 -18.03
C ALA A 99 -15.12 4.44 -17.53
N ASP A 100 -13.90 3.95 -17.21
CA ASP A 100 -12.77 4.73 -16.68
C ASP A 100 -13.16 5.56 -15.44
N GLN A 101 -13.87 4.95 -14.48
CA GLN A 101 -14.35 5.64 -13.29
C GLN A 101 -14.47 4.78 -12.05
N LEU A 102 -14.37 5.42 -10.89
CA LEU A 102 -14.68 4.79 -9.62
C LEU A 102 -16.17 4.42 -9.54
N ARG A 103 -16.46 3.26 -8.96
CA ARG A 103 -17.85 2.80 -8.72
C ARG A 103 -18.10 2.52 -7.25
N ARG A 104 -19.35 2.33 -6.90
CA ARG A 104 -19.73 1.85 -5.57
C ARG A 104 -19.48 0.35 -5.45
N LEU A 105 -19.24 -0.12 -4.22
CA LEU A 105 -19.24 -1.53 -3.90
C LEU A 105 -20.63 -2.11 -4.19
N ARG A 106 -20.67 -3.25 -4.89
CA ARG A 106 -21.89 -4.02 -5.03
C ARG A 106 -22.29 -4.62 -3.67
N PRO A 107 -23.58 -4.92 -3.46
CA PRO A 107 -24.04 -5.47 -2.17
C PRO A 107 -23.27 -6.74 -1.74
N ASP A 108 -23.02 -7.66 -2.70
CA ASP A 108 -22.29 -8.90 -2.46
C ASP A 108 -20.79 -8.68 -2.14
N GLU A 109 -20.15 -7.70 -2.78
CA GLU A 109 -18.77 -7.29 -2.48
C GLU A 109 -18.69 -6.71 -1.07
N ARG A 110 -19.64 -5.86 -0.73
CA ARG A 110 -19.70 -5.22 0.60
C ARG A 110 -19.92 -6.27 1.69
N GLU A 111 -20.89 -7.17 1.52
CA GLU A 111 -21.17 -8.23 2.48
C GLU A 111 -19.94 -9.12 2.71
N ARG A 112 -19.25 -9.52 1.63
CA ARG A 112 -18.01 -10.29 1.74
C ARG A 112 -16.95 -9.57 2.54
N MET A 113 -16.71 -8.29 2.28
CA MET A 113 -15.70 -7.51 3.00
C MET A 113 -16.08 -7.28 4.47
N GLN A 114 -17.36 -7.10 4.76
CA GLN A 114 -17.85 -6.93 6.13
C GLN A 114 -17.63 -8.17 7.00
N ARG A 115 -17.62 -9.37 6.43
CA ARG A 115 -17.33 -10.62 7.17
C ARG A 115 -15.88 -10.67 7.68
N PHE A 116 -14.99 -9.89 7.10
CA PHE A 116 -13.56 -9.80 7.46
C PHE A 116 -13.20 -8.46 8.11
N ALA A 117 -14.22 -7.64 8.39
CA ALA A 117 -14.01 -6.42 9.14
C ALA A 117 -13.70 -6.81 10.60
N ASP A 118 -12.54 -6.41 11.07
CA ASP A 118 -12.19 -6.43 12.47
C ASP A 118 -12.31 -5.01 12.99
N ASP A 119 -12.99 -4.84 14.13
CA ASP A 119 -13.12 -3.55 14.83
C ASP A 119 -11.78 -3.09 15.46
N ALA A 120 -10.70 -3.83 15.22
CA ALA A 120 -9.36 -3.40 15.58
C ALA A 120 -9.07 -2.05 14.91
N VAL A 121 -9.03 -1.02 15.71
CA VAL A 121 -8.88 0.37 15.32
C VAL A 121 -7.61 0.54 14.46
N SER A 122 -7.76 1.12 13.27
CA SER A 122 -6.62 1.63 12.50
C SER A 122 -5.79 2.56 13.39
N ARG A 123 -4.56 2.12 13.71
CA ARG A 123 -3.64 2.88 14.59
C ARG A 123 -2.82 3.92 13.84
N THR A 124 -3.03 4.05 12.52
CA THR A 124 -2.30 5.02 11.71
C THR A 124 -2.86 6.42 11.93
N ALA A 125 -1.99 7.36 12.24
CA ALA A 125 -2.36 8.77 12.27
C ALA A 125 -2.75 9.23 10.87
N LYS A 126 -3.91 9.85 10.72
CA LYS A 126 -4.32 10.45 9.44
C LYS A 126 -3.39 11.62 9.12
N LEU A 127 -2.73 11.54 7.98
CA LEU A 127 -1.99 12.68 7.44
C LEU A 127 -2.98 13.79 7.06
N GLY A 128 -2.72 15.00 7.52
CA GLY A 128 -3.46 16.19 7.07
C GLY A 128 -3.21 16.48 5.58
N PRO A 129 -4.03 17.35 4.97
CA PRO A 129 -3.80 17.76 3.59
C PRO A 129 -2.41 18.43 3.46
N ILE A 130 -1.64 17.97 2.48
CA ILE A 130 -0.36 18.58 2.12
C ILE A 130 -0.68 19.84 1.31
N GLY A 131 -0.19 20.99 1.77
CA GLY A 131 -0.29 22.24 1.02
C GLY A 131 0.43 22.10 -0.33
N VAL A 132 -0.26 22.51 -1.40
CA VAL A 132 0.34 22.62 -2.74
C VAL A 132 0.73 24.06 -2.99
N GLY A 133 1.82 24.28 -3.71
CA GLY A 133 2.28 25.61 -4.09
C GLY A 133 3.54 26.06 -3.34
N PHE A 134 4.59 25.29 -3.48
CA PHE A 134 5.94 25.70 -3.05
C PHE A 134 6.90 25.65 -4.24
N GLU A 135 7.95 26.45 -4.17
CA GLU A 135 9.10 26.30 -5.05
C GLU A 135 9.86 25.06 -4.60
N GLY A 136 9.76 23.98 -5.37
CA GLY A 136 10.38 22.70 -5.08
C GLY A 136 11.40 22.30 -6.13
N HIS A 137 12.16 21.27 -5.83
CA HIS A 137 13.03 20.60 -6.78
C HIS A 137 12.20 19.80 -7.79
N LEU A 138 12.47 19.97 -9.08
CA LEU A 138 11.83 19.22 -10.16
C LEU A 138 12.78 18.11 -10.61
N SER A 139 12.26 16.89 -10.69
CA SER A 139 12.97 15.72 -11.20
C SER A 139 12.12 15.03 -12.27
N ASP A 140 12.71 14.80 -13.43
CA ASP A 140 12.10 14.01 -14.49
C ASP A 140 12.37 12.52 -14.22
N LEU A 141 11.32 11.73 -14.20
CA LEU A 141 11.37 10.28 -14.03
C LEU A 141 10.76 9.59 -15.25
N TRP A 142 11.45 8.56 -15.72
CA TRP A 142 10.98 7.78 -16.86
C TRP A 142 10.22 6.55 -16.38
N VAL A 143 8.95 6.44 -16.77
CA VAL A 143 8.15 5.23 -16.54
C VAL A 143 8.71 4.11 -17.40
N ARG A 144 9.12 3.00 -16.78
CA ARG A 144 9.64 1.82 -17.45
C ARG A 144 8.51 0.87 -17.78
N PHE A 145 8.68 0.05 -18.81
CA PHE A 145 7.71 -1.01 -19.12
C PHE A 145 7.47 -1.96 -17.92
N SER A 146 8.53 -2.26 -17.15
CA SER A 146 8.46 -3.09 -15.94
C SER A 146 7.72 -2.45 -14.76
N ASP A 147 7.43 -1.14 -14.83
CA ASP A 147 6.73 -0.43 -13.77
C ASP A 147 5.20 -0.50 -13.93
N VAL A 148 4.75 -0.99 -15.10
CA VAL A 148 3.33 -1.04 -15.48
C VAL A 148 2.74 -2.40 -15.08
N ASP A 149 1.56 -2.38 -14.49
CA ASP A 149 0.79 -3.56 -14.09
C ASP A 149 -0.05 -4.14 -15.25
N ALA A 150 -0.80 -5.20 -14.96
CA ALA A 150 -1.66 -5.87 -15.95
C ALA A 150 -2.80 -4.98 -16.49
N TYR A 151 -3.10 -3.88 -15.83
CA TYR A 151 -4.12 -2.92 -16.26
C TYR A 151 -3.58 -1.77 -17.12
N GLY A 152 -2.25 -1.77 -17.38
CA GLY A 152 -1.59 -0.74 -18.17
C GLY A 152 -1.27 0.54 -17.37
N HIS A 153 -1.41 0.52 -16.06
CA HIS A 153 -1.09 1.64 -15.17
C HIS A 153 0.22 1.37 -14.41
N VAL A 154 0.89 2.44 -13.99
CA VAL A 154 2.04 2.30 -13.10
C VAL A 154 1.60 1.62 -11.80
N ASN A 155 2.25 0.51 -11.44
CA ASN A 155 1.98 -0.20 -10.21
C ASN A 155 2.15 0.74 -9.00
N ASN A 156 1.20 0.70 -8.08
CA ASN A 156 1.16 1.62 -6.93
C ASN A 156 2.43 1.61 -6.05
N VAL A 157 3.15 0.49 -5.96
CA VAL A 157 4.42 0.40 -5.22
C VAL A 157 5.54 1.17 -5.90
N LYS A 158 5.50 1.36 -7.23
CA LYS A 158 6.52 2.09 -8.00
C LYS A 158 6.51 3.59 -7.71
N TYR A 159 5.38 4.16 -7.35
CA TYR A 159 5.34 5.56 -6.92
C TYR A 159 6.24 5.83 -5.72
N VAL A 160 6.31 4.90 -4.77
CA VAL A 160 7.19 5.03 -3.59
C VAL A 160 8.66 4.98 -4.00
N GLU A 161 9.02 4.12 -4.96
CA GLU A 161 10.37 4.07 -5.54
C GLU A 161 10.71 5.39 -6.24
N TYR A 162 9.81 5.94 -7.04
CA TYR A 162 10.00 7.22 -7.73
C TYR A 162 10.20 8.37 -6.73
N PHE A 163 9.42 8.42 -5.65
CA PHE A 163 9.62 9.43 -4.60
C PHE A 163 10.97 9.26 -3.90
N GLN A 164 11.44 8.03 -3.71
CA GLN A 164 12.75 7.77 -3.14
C GLN A 164 13.87 8.26 -4.09
N GLU A 165 13.78 7.97 -5.38
CA GLU A 165 14.75 8.44 -6.38
C GLU A 165 14.79 9.99 -6.42
N ALA A 166 13.63 10.63 -6.54
CA ALA A 166 13.54 12.09 -6.54
C ALA A 166 14.13 12.73 -5.26
N ARG A 167 13.84 12.13 -4.09
CA ARG A 167 14.40 12.57 -2.82
C ARG A 167 15.93 12.46 -2.79
N VAL A 168 16.49 11.37 -3.31
CA VAL A 168 17.95 11.18 -3.35
C VAL A 168 18.60 12.20 -4.27
N LEU A 169 18.01 12.48 -5.43
CA LEU A 169 18.50 13.52 -6.34
C LEU A 169 18.47 14.92 -5.69
N PHE A 170 17.36 15.26 -5.05
CA PHE A 170 17.22 16.52 -4.32
C PHE A 170 18.26 16.70 -3.21
N LEU A 171 18.44 15.68 -2.37
CA LEU A 171 19.42 15.71 -1.29
C LEU A 171 20.85 15.83 -1.81
N ARG A 172 21.15 15.18 -2.94
CA ARG A 172 22.47 15.30 -3.61
C ARG A 172 22.73 16.73 -4.09
N GLU A 173 21.74 17.36 -4.70
CA GLU A 173 21.85 18.75 -5.16
C GLU A 173 22.04 19.72 -3.98
N LEU A 174 21.26 19.55 -2.91
CA LEU A 174 21.44 20.34 -1.68
C LEU A 174 22.84 20.19 -1.09
N ALA A 175 23.39 18.99 -1.07
CA ALA A 175 24.74 18.76 -0.56
C ALA A 175 25.80 19.41 -1.44
N GLN A 176 25.65 19.39 -2.76
CA GLN A 176 26.56 20.05 -3.70
C GLN A 176 26.53 21.58 -3.54
N SER A 177 25.33 22.17 -3.38
CA SER A 177 25.17 23.60 -3.20
C SER A 177 25.67 24.11 -1.84
N SER A 178 25.68 23.25 -0.81
CA SER A 178 26.18 23.57 0.53
C SER A 178 27.65 23.25 0.77
N GLY A 179 28.41 22.83 -0.25
CA GLY A 179 29.83 22.46 -0.14
C GLY A 179 30.11 21.18 0.63
N GLY A 180 29.08 20.38 0.89
CA GLY A 180 29.19 19.10 1.56
C GLY A 180 29.58 17.97 0.62
N GLN A 181 30.49 17.08 1.06
CA GLN A 181 30.77 15.83 0.36
C GLN A 181 29.79 14.76 0.80
N TRP A 182 28.98 14.26 -0.13
CA TRP A 182 28.18 13.04 0.09
C TRP A 182 29.12 11.84 0.23
N ARG A 183 29.11 11.17 1.37
CA ARG A 183 29.64 9.81 1.46
C ARG A 183 28.61 8.86 0.81
N GLN A 184 29.02 8.17 -0.23
CA GLN A 184 28.24 7.06 -0.79
C GLN A 184 28.19 5.97 0.29
N TRP A 185 27.00 5.53 0.62
CA TRP A 185 26.73 4.37 1.48
C TRP A 185 26.73 3.11 0.62
#